data_392cb7cafb10ad0574d64a07d7726ef9
#
_entry.id   392cb7cafb10ad0574d64a07d7726ef9
#
_cell.length_a   1.000
_cell.length_b   1.000
_cell.length_c   1.000
_cell.angle_alpha   90.00
_cell.angle_beta   90.00
_cell.angle_gamma   90.00
#
_symmetry.space_group_name_H-M   'P 1'
#
loop_
_entity.id
_entity.type
_entity.pdbx_description
1 polymer ?
#
loop_
_entity_poly.entity_id
_entity_poly.type
_entity_poly.pdbx_seq_one_letter_code
_entity_poly.pdbx_strand_id
1 'polypeptide(L)'
;TEEIEVVDDKLDVSAKKDSTNIKSSKKEKPKMEKKVYHFEYRLGDSKLIIVDNKKEDDKIKRWANIAPDSSIVLFSKKFNLYWMDKENFLKAVKDEKDSTIVENQWTKDGVKDFGYGGNYYGENNETMEEKKDDRKGVWGVWSHDSKKFIFQKSDDRMLTDIWVINSVAKKRPTLETYKYHMPGEQEFSKDELLIFDIPSKEVVKVQLDTVKQYNISVYRFPRKKSSYDDDFSPSLLLSKKGKIYFNTISRDRKKLDICVADITNGEVTVLIEERFNTYIEARPLVLFNNEQEMLHWAERDGWAHFYLYDTKGNLKQQVTNGPFHADNFEGIDESERVLYFTANGVNTKIDPYYSYLYRINLNGIGMRSINAGDFNTDISLADSNKYFVNNYSRVNTVPKSELRSNSGAVIMNLEEADLSQLFTTGYKFPEPFVMKADDGITDIYGVMYKPYDFDSTKVYPLIEYVYPGPQTESVSKSFSVSMDRTDRMAQVGFIVISLGNRGGHPDRSKWYHNYGYGNLRDYGLADKKYVAEQLADKYSFIDIEKVGIFGHSGGGFMSTAAMLVYPDFFKVAVSSAGNHDNT
;
A
#
# COMPACT_ATOMS: atom_id res chain seq x y z
N THR A 1 3.23 -18.11 -12.49
CA THR A 1 3.39 -19.08 -11.38
C THR A 1 2.41 -20.22 -11.59
N GLU A 2 2.91 -21.45 -11.80
CA GLU A 2 2.10 -22.66 -11.79
C GLU A 2 2.23 -23.34 -10.44
N GLU A 3 1.12 -23.84 -9.90
CA GLU A 3 1.11 -24.73 -8.74
C GLU A 3 1.13 -26.16 -9.28
N ILE A 4 2.18 -26.91 -8.97
CA ILE A 4 2.36 -28.30 -9.42
C ILE A 4 2.11 -29.21 -8.22
N GLU A 5 1.25 -30.21 -8.41
CA GLU A 5 1.04 -31.28 -7.44
C GLU A 5 2.24 -32.23 -7.48
N VAL A 6 3.05 -32.26 -6.42
CA VAL A 6 4.14 -33.23 -6.28
C VAL A 6 3.58 -34.49 -5.64
N VAL A 7 3.38 -35.49 -6.42
CA VAL A 7 3.04 -36.86 -5.95
C VAL A 7 4.34 -37.54 -5.55
N ASP A 8 4.51 -37.77 -4.24
CA ASP A 8 5.66 -38.50 -3.72
C ASP A 8 5.45 -40.00 -4.01
N ASP A 9 6.12 -40.52 -5.03
CA ASP A 9 6.09 -41.94 -5.45
C ASP A 9 6.90 -42.81 -4.48
N LYS A 10 6.47 -42.94 -3.25
CA LYS A 10 6.91 -43.98 -2.32
C LYS A 10 5.71 -44.75 -1.78
N LEU A 11 5.16 -45.61 -2.64
CA LEU A 11 4.27 -46.68 -2.21
C LEU A 11 5.11 -47.82 -1.64
N ASP A 12 5.20 -47.87 -0.32
CA ASP A 12 5.68 -49.07 0.38
C ASP A 12 4.49 -50.01 0.60
N VAL A 13 4.52 -51.12 -0.15
CA VAL A 13 3.50 -52.16 -0.11
C VAL A 13 3.91 -53.20 0.92
N SER A 14 3.41 -53.10 2.14
CA SER A 14 3.25 -54.29 2.99
C SER A 14 2.07 -54.12 3.96
N ALA A 15 0.92 -54.57 3.51
CA ALA A 15 -0.28 -54.68 4.37
C ALA A 15 -0.32 -56.04 5.03
N LYS A 16 -0.42 -56.10 6.34
CA LYS A 16 -1.12 -57.16 7.07
C LYS A 16 -2.30 -56.59 7.85
N LYS A 17 -3.44 -57.20 7.62
CA LYS A 17 -4.72 -56.94 8.28
C LYS A 17 -4.60 -57.11 9.79
N ASP A 18 -5.15 -56.21 10.58
CA ASP A 18 -6.06 -56.55 11.64
C ASP A 18 -6.99 -55.38 12.00
N SER A 19 -8.17 -55.77 12.40
CA SER A 19 -9.40 -55.00 12.53
C SER A 19 -9.48 -54.19 13.81
N THR A 20 -10.34 -53.14 13.74
CA THR A 20 -10.94 -52.35 14.83
C THR A 20 -10.11 -51.15 15.35
N ASN A 21 -10.31 -50.00 14.70
CA ASN A 21 -10.60 -48.71 15.33
C ASN A 21 -10.74 -47.63 14.22
N ILE A 22 -11.95 -47.17 14.01
CA ILE A 22 -12.19 -46.04 13.07
C ILE A 22 -11.74 -44.76 13.78
N LYS A 23 -10.46 -44.41 13.62
CA LYS A 23 -9.99 -43.03 13.77
C LYS A 23 -10.05 -42.39 12.39
N SER A 24 -10.84 -41.35 12.25
CA SER A 24 -10.92 -40.52 11.06
C SER A 24 -9.50 -40.06 10.67
N SER A 25 -8.92 -40.71 9.67
CA SER A 25 -7.69 -40.23 9.04
C SER A 25 -8.00 -38.90 8.32
N LYS A 26 -7.52 -37.79 8.87
CA LYS A 26 -7.39 -36.58 8.09
C LYS A 26 -6.49 -36.95 6.88
N LYS A 27 -7.07 -37.02 5.68
CA LYS A 27 -6.27 -37.02 4.45
C LYS A 27 -5.42 -35.76 4.48
N GLU A 28 -4.12 -35.90 4.60
CA GLU A 28 -3.20 -34.78 4.37
C GLU A 28 -3.47 -34.28 2.95
N LYS A 29 -3.70 -32.98 2.82
CA LYS A 29 -3.81 -32.35 1.51
C LYS A 29 -2.44 -32.48 0.84
N PRO A 30 -2.38 -32.77 -0.46
CA PRO A 30 -1.12 -32.81 -1.19
C PRO A 30 -0.37 -31.49 -0.98
N LYS A 31 0.93 -31.56 -0.75
CA LYS A 31 1.78 -30.39 -0.54
C LYS A 31 2.01 -29.75 -1.91
N MET A 32 1.31 -28.66 -2.16
CA MET A 32 1.50 -27.90 -3.40
C MET A 32 2.80 -27.09 -3.28
N GLU A 33 3.73 -27.29 -4.19
CA GLU A 33 4.92 -26.47 -4.34
C GLU A 33 4.69 -25.42 -5.43
N LYS A 34 4.93 -24.16 -5.07
CA LYS A 34 4.81 -23.05 -6.00
C LYS A 34 6.09 -22.94 -6.82
N LYS A 35 6.02 -23.25 -8.10
CA LYS A 35 7.14 -23.08 -9.02
C LYS A 35 7.06 -21.68 -9.67
N VAL A 36 8.12 -20.90 -9.53
CA VAL A 36 8.24 -19.57 -10.14
C VAL A 36 9.18 -19.66 -11.31
N TYR A 37 8.72 -19.24 -12.48
CA TYR A 37 9.52 -19.15 -13.68
C TYR A 37 9.95 -17.71 -13.90
N HIS A 38 11.21 -17.49 -14.25
CA HIS A 38 11.78 -16.19 -14.54
C HIS A 38 12.05 -16.09 -16.04
N PHE A 39 11.64 -15.01 -16.64
CA PHE A 39 11.84 -14.76 -18.07
C PHE A 39 12.63 -13.47 -18.27
N GLU A 40 13.59 -13.49 -19.17
CA GLU A 40 14.30 -12.31 -19.68
C GLU A 40 13.94 -12.14 -21.15
N TYR A 41 13.42 -10.96 -21.52
CA TYR A 41 13.20 -10.60 -22.91
C TYR A 41 14.24 -9.56 -23.33
N ARG A 42 15.01 -9.87 -24.37
CA ARG A 42 16.03 -9.00 -24.91
C ARG A 42 15.50 -8.20 -26.10
N LEU A 43 15.34 -6.90 -25.92
CA LEU A 43 14.82 -5.98 -26.95
C LEU A 43 15.71 -5.90 -28.20
N GLY A 44 17.03 -6.13 -28.06
CA GLY A 44 17.99 -6.00 -29.17
C GLY A 44 17.93 -7.13 -30.19
N ASP A 45 17.63 -8.34 -29.77
CA ASP A 45 17.55 -9.54 -30.63
C ASP A 45 16.18 -10.24 -30.60
N SER A 46 15.20 -9.63 -29.93
CA SER A 46 13.83 -10.10 -29.78
C SER A 46 13.74 -11.52 -29.21
N LYS A 47 14.64 -11.90 -28.29
CA LYS A 47 14.68 -13.22 -27.69
C LYS A 47 14.05 -13.24 -26.31
N LEU A 48 13.15 -14.21 -26.10
CA LEU A 48 12.65 -14.62 -24.79
C LEU A 48 13.50 -15.76 -24.26
N ILE A 49 14.06 -15.62 -23.08
CA ILE A 49 14.91 -16.61 -22.42
C ILE A 49 14.28 -16.98 -21.08
N ILE A 50 14.17 -18.28 -20.80
CA ILE A 50 13.80 -18.78 -19.47
C ILE A 50 15.07 -18.79 -18.62
N VAL A 51 15.04 -18.10 -17.48
CA VAL A 51 16.18 -18.05 -16.55
C VAL A 51 15.98 -19.13 -15.49
N ASP A 52 16.51 -20.31 -15.74
CA ASP A 52 16.16 -21.55 -15.00
C ASP A 52 16.97 -21.80 -13.72
N ASN A 53 17.99 -21.01 -13.38
CA ASN A 53 18.90 -21.34 -12.28
C ASN A 53 19.14 -20.16 -11.34
N LYS A 54 18.08 -19.60 -10.77
CA LYS A 54 18.26 -18.70 -9.63
C LYS A 54 18.42 -19.55 -8.38
N LYS A 55 19.63 -19.59 -7.79
CA LYS A 55 19.83 -20.12 -6.44
C LYS A 55 18.97 -19.30 -5.50
N GLU A 56 18.18 -19.93 -4.64
CA GLU A 56 17.62 -19.27 -3.48
C GLU A 56 18.81 -18.76 -2.66
N ASP A 57 18.96 -17.44 -2.59
CA ASP A 57 19.94 -16.84 -1.68
C ASP A 57 19.57 -17.20 -0.23
N ASP A 58 20.57 -17.41 0.60
CA ASP A 58 20.39 -17.67 2.03
C ASP A 58 19.44 -16.61 2.59
N LYS A 59 18.32 -17.03 3.18
CA LYS A 59 17.26 -16.12 3.68
C LYS A 59 17.87 -15.11 4.63
N ILE A 60 18.02 -13.88 4.17
CA ILE A 60 18.53 -12.78 5.00
C ILE A 60 17.65 -12.65 6.24
N LYS A 61 18.29 -12.51 7.39
CA LYS A 61 17.59 -12.42 8.67
C LYS A 61 16.83 -11.10 8.78
N ARG A 62 15.55 -11.13 9.09
CA ARG A 62 14.67 -9.94 9.18
C ARG A 62 15.15 -8.89 10.20
N TRP A 63 15.93 -9.30 11.19
CA TRP A 63 16.50 -8.39 12.18
C TRP A 63 17.73 -7.62 11.65
N ALA A 64 18.35 -8.05 10.55
CA ALA A 64 19.59 -7.49 10.05
C ALA A 64 19.33 -6.27 9.16
N ASN A 65 19.89 -5.12 9.52
CA ASN A 65 19.98 -3.94 8.66
C ASN A 65 21.41 -3.81 8.17
N ILE A 66 21.65 -4.22 6.93
CA ILE A 66 22.99 -4.36 6.34
C ILE A 66 23.37 -3.04 5.65
N ALA A 67 24.58 -2.56 5.90
CA ALA A 67 25.12 -1.40 5.18
C ALA A 67 25.26 -1.67 3.67
N PRO A 68 25.15 -0.66 2.81
CA PRO A 68 25.23 -0.81 1.35
C PRO A 68 26.51 -1.52 0.87
N ASP A 69 27.65 -1.28 1.54
CA ASP A 69 28.93 -1.95 1.27
C ASP A 69 29.12 -3.30 1.99
N SER A 70 28.10 -3.73 2.72
CA SER A 70 28.09 -4.97 3.53
C SER A 70 29.18 -5.05 4.62
N SER A 71 29.78 -3.93 5.02
CA SER A 71 30.85 -3.90 6.02
C SER A 71 30.35 -4.07 7.45
N ILE A 72 29.14 -3.64 7.73
CA ILE A 72 28.53 -3.62 9.06
C ILE A 72 27.04 -3.97 8.99
N VAL A 73 26.53 -4.62 10.02
CA VAL A 73 25.12 -4.95 10.20
C VAL A 73 24.63 -4.36 11.51
N LEU A 74 23.55 -3.60 11.44
CA LEU A 74 22.89 -2.98 12.59
C LEU A 74 21.66 -3.78 13.00
N PHE A 75 21.44 -3.84 14.31
CA PHE A 75 20.25 -4.47 14.91
C PHE A 75 19.99 -3.89 16.30
N SER A 76 18.80 -4.11 16.83
CA SER A 76 18.47 -3.74 18.20
C SER A 76 18.50 -4.96 19.12
N LYS A 77 18.92 -4.74 20.36
CA LYS A 77 18.87 -5.69 21.47
C LYS A 77 18.79 -4.92 22.77
N LYS A 78 17.96 -5.36 23.74
CA LYS A 78 17.76 -4.65 25.01
C LYS A 78 17.42 -3.17 24.83
N PHE A 79 16.59 -2.87 23.82
CA PHE A 79 16.20 -1.53 23.40
C PHE A 79 17.33 -0.63 22.89
N ASN A 80 18.56 -1.12 22.79
CA ASN A 80 19.72 -0.37 22.33
C ASN A 80 20.15 -0.81 20.92
N LEU A 81 20.88 0.10 20.24
CA LEU A 81 21.50 -0.18 18.96
C LEU A 81 22.78 -0.99 19.15
N TYR A 82 22.88 -2.06 18.41
CA TYR A 82 24.06 -2.94 18.32
C TYR A 82 24.51 -3.04 16.88
N TRP A 83 25.77 -3.46 16.73
CA TRP A 83 26.32 -3.76 15.42
C TRP A 83 27.25 -4.98 15.47
N MET A 84 27.43 -5.61 14.33
CA MET A 84 28.43 -6.63 14.07
C MET A 84 29.04 -6.44 12.68
N ASP A 85 30.25 -6.95 12.49
CA ASP A 85 30.88 -7.00 11.18
C ASP A 85 30.31 -8.14 10.32
N LYS A 86 30.77 -8.19 9.07
CA LYS A 86 30.34 -9.18 8.09
C LYS A 86 30.66 -10.62 8.54
N GLU A 87 31.82 -10.86 9.18
CA GLU A 87 32.23 -12.21 9.63
C GLU A 87 31.25 -12.74 10.68
N ASN A 88 30.97 -11.94 11.70
CA ASN A 88 30.04 -12.29 12.76
C ASN A 88 28.61 -12.43 12.24
N PHE A 89 28.21 -11.62 11.26
CA PHE A 89 26.91 -11.76 10.61
C PHE A 89 26.78 -13.10 9.87
N LEU A 90 27.80 -13.52 9.13
CA LEU A 90 27.78 -14.82 8.45
C LEU A 90 27.73 -16.00 9.43
N LYS A 91 28.34 -15.88 10.61
CA LYS A 91 28.16 -16.87 11.70
C LYS A 91 26.69 -16.89 12.16
N ALA A 92 26.08 -15.71 12.39
CA ALA A 92 24.69 -15.59 12.82
C ALA A 92 23.68 -16.08 11.77
N VAL A 93 23.99 -16.00 10.48
CA VAL A 93 23.17 -16.58 9.40
C VAL A 93 23.15 -18.11 9.51
N LYS A 94 24.30 -18.72 9.78
CA LYS A 94 24.43 -20.19 9.93
C LYS A 94 23.81 -20.70 11.22
N ASP A 95 24.17 -20.09 12.34
CA ASP A 95 23.61 -20.41 13.66
C ASP A 95 23.47 -19.13 14.50
N GLU A 96 22.24 -18.72 14.75
CA GLU A 96 21.97 -17.51 15.56
C GLU A 96 22.44 -17.62 17.01
N LYS A 97 22.67 -18.85 17.51
CA LYS A 97 23.07 -19.14 18.87
C LYS A 97 24.56 -19.43 19.02
N ASP A 98 25.34 -19.30 17.97
CA ASP A 98 26.79 -19.49 18.02
C ASP A 98 27.41 -18.53 19.06
N SER A 99 28.01 -19.08 20.10
CA SER A 99 28.59 -18.33 21.22
C SER A 99 29.86 -17.55 20.84
N THR A 100 30.41 -17.76 19.65
CA THR A 100 31.59 -17.03 19.13
C THR A 100 31.21 -15.74 18.40
N ILE A 101 29.93 -15.45 18.24
CA ILE A 101 29.45 -14.21 17.62
C ILE A 101 29.77 -13.03 18.53
N VAL A 102 30.47 -12.04 17.98
CA VAL A 102 30.77 -10.80 18.68
C VAL A 102 29.72 -9.75 18.30
N GLU A 103 28.98 -9.27 19.30
CA GLU A 103 28.01 -8.18 19.20
C GLU A 103 28.56 -6.95 19.93
N ASN A 104 28.55 -5.81 19.27
CA ASN A 104 29.06 -4.57 19.84
C ASN A 104 27.89 -3.62 20.14
N GLN A 105 27.73 -3.26 21.42
CA GLN A 105 26.71 -2.28 21.81
C GLN A 105 27.17 -0.87 21.45
N TRP A 106 26.32 -0.11 20.73
CA TRP A 106 26.62 1.26 20.35
C TRP A 106 26.00 2.27 21.32
N THR A 107 24.71 2.11 21.65
CA THR A 107 23.98 3.02 22.54
C THR A 107 23.69 2.39 23.89
N LYS A 108 23.47 3.23 24.94
CA LYS A 108 23.19 2.79 26.31
C LYS A 108 21.97 3.46 26.92
N ASP A 109 21.31 4.33 26.17
CA ASP A 109 20.19 5.16 26.60
C ASP A 109 18.83 4.61 26.18
N GLY A 110 18.83 3.48 25.46
CA GLY A 110 17.60 2.81 25.05
C GLY A 110 16.88 2.15 26.22
N VAL A 111 15.60 2.45 26.36
CA VAL A 111 14.70 1.84 27.34
C VAL A 111 13.42 1.42 26.65
N LYS A 112 12.56 0.65 27.33
CA LYS A 112 11.23 0.34 26.83
C LYS A 112 10.48 1.62 26.48
N ASP A 113 9.77 1.62 25.37
CA ASP A 113 8.99 2.74 24.83
C ASP A 113 9.85 3.96 24.43
N PHE A 114 11.18 3.86 24.45
CA PHE A 114 12.15 4.82 23.94
C PHE A 114 13.43 4.08 23.51
N GLY A 115 13.29 3.20 22.53
CA GLY A 115 14.35 2.29 22.09
C GLY A 115 14.83 2.53 20.68
N TYR A 116 15.83 1.74 20.28
CA TYR A 116 16.45 1.76 18.94
C TYR A 116 15.99 0.61 18.04
N GLY A 117 15.06 -0.20 18.48
CA GLY A 117 14.47 -1.28 17.68
C GLY A 117 13.02 -1.03 17.41
N GLY A 118 12.60 -1.38 16.21
CA GLY A 118 11.17 -1.33 15.89
C GLY A 118 10.41 -2.34 16.73
N ASN A 119 9.32 -1.90 17.33
CA ASN A 119 8.31 -2.82 17.78
C ASN A 119 7.77 -3.48 16.51
N TYR A 120 7.84 -4.82 16.44
CA TYR A 120 7.10 -5.50 15.41
C TYR A 120 5.62 -5.14 15.61
N TYR A 121 4.98 -4.68 14.56
CA TYR A 121 3.59 -4.26 14.60
C TYR A 121 2.75 -5.35 15.29
N GLY A 122 2.13 -4.99 16.43
CA GLY A 122 1.32 -5.92 17.21
C GLY A 122 2.01 -6.63 18.38
N GLU A 123 3.25 -6.33 18.72
CA GLU A 123 3.83 -6.80 19.99
C GLU A 123 3.22 -6.03 21.16
N ASN A 124 2.64 -6.75 22.12
CA ASN A 124 2.16 -6.16 23.36
C ASN A 124 3.32 -5.86 24.34
N ASN A 125 3.03 -5.09 25.37
CA ASN A 125 4.01 -4.65 26.36
C ASN A 125 4.76 -5.80 27.03
N GLU A 126 4.09 -6.94 27.27
CA GLU A 126 4.68 -8.14 27.90
C GLU A 126 5.65 -8.83 26.93
N THR A 127 5.19 -9.05 25.69
CA THR A 127 6.02 -9.68 24.65
C THR A 127 7.28 -8.86 24.35
N MET A 128 7.16 -7.52 24.35
CA MET A 128 8.31 -6.63 24.16
C MET A 128 9.37 -6.83 25.25
N GLU A 129 8.95 -6.97 26.51
CA GLU A 129 9.85 -7.18 27.65
C GLU A 129 10.46 -8.59 27.65
N GLU A 130 9.64 -9.62 27.39
CA GLU A 130 10.09 -11.01 27.29
C GLU A 130 11.14 -11.23 26.21
N LYS A 131 10.97 -10.56 25.05
CA LYS A 131 11.85 -10.69 23.88
C LYS A 131 12.90 -9.58 23.75
N LYS A 132 13.18 -8.83 24.81
CA LYS A 132 14.17 -7.73 24.74
C LYS A 132 15.59 -8.20 24.44
N ASP A 133 15.92 -9.45 24.79
CA ASP A 133 17.22 -10.06 24.54
C ASP A 133 17.39 -10.63 23.13
N ASP A 134 16.29 -10.74 22.36
CA ASP A 134 16.33 -11.17 20.97
C ASP A 134 16.87 -10.04 20.06
N ARG A 135 17.52 -10.42 18.95
CA ARG A 135 17.87 -9.47 17.88
C ARG A 135 16.61 -8.99 17.17
N LYS A 136 16.39 -7.68 17.13
CA LYS A 136 15.26 -7.04 16.46
C LYS A 136 15.74 -6.11 15.36
N GLY A 137 14.88 -5.89 14.35
CA GLY A 137 15.16 -4.99 13.24
C GLY A 137 15.30 -3.54 13.70
N VAL A 138 16.17 -2.82 13.00
CA VAL A 138 16.35 -1.37 13.12
C VAL A 138 15.96 -0.74 11.80
N TRP A 139 14.96 0.12 11.82
CA TRP A 139 14.42 0.76 10.61
C TRP A 139 15.06 2.14 10.44
N GLY A 140 16.03 2.24 9.55
CA GLY A 140 16.72 3.48 9.25
C GLY A 140 17.15 3.57 7.79
N VAL A 141 17.84 4.65 7.48
CA VAL A 141 18.21 5.00 6.11
C VAL A 141 19.72 5.24 6.04
N TRP A 142 20.40 4.61 5.09
CA TRP A 142 21.83 4.72 4.89
C TRP A 142 22.21 5.86 3.95
N SER A 143 23.33 6.49 4.19
CA SER A 143 24.01 7.26 3.13
C SER A 143 24.55 6.31 2.05
N HIS A 144 24.67 6.83 0.82
CA HIS A 144 25.12 6.02 -0.32
C HIS A 144 26.56 5.48 -0.18
N ASP A 145 27.38 6.13 0.64
CA ASP A 145 28.78 5.75 0.93
C ASP A 145 28.93 4.86 2.18
N SER A 146 27.84 4.39 2.75
CA SER A 146 27.79 3.55 3.98
C SER A 146 28.35 4.21 5.25
N LYS A 147 28.68 5.52 5.22
CA LYS A 147 29.32 6.18 6.37
C LYS A 147 28.35 6.76 7.38
N LYS A 148 27.10 6.96 7.01
CA LYS A 148 26.07 7.52 7.89
C LYS A 148 24.83 6.62 7.88
N PHE A 149 24.23 6.49 9.07
CA PHE A 149 22.94 5.84 9.25
C PHE A 149 21.99 6.79 9.95
N ILE A 150 20.84 7.05 9.37
CA ILE A 150 19.82 7.95 9.88
C ILE A 150 18.73 7.11 10.50
N PHE A 151 18.45 7.37 11.77
CA PHE A 151 17.47 6.63 12.56
C PHE A 151 16.45 7.58 13.18
N GLN A 152 15.17 7.24 13.07
CA GLN A 152 14.09 7.90 13.79
C GLN A 152 13.81 7.13 15.07
N LYS A 153 13.98 7.81 16.21
CA LYS A 153 13.74 7.28 17.56
C LYS A 153 12.47 7.91 18.11
N SER A 154 11.47 7.10 18.41
CA SER A 154 10.20 7.57 18.94
C SER A 154 10.16 7.44 20.47
N ASP A 155 9.66 8.45 21.15
CA ASP A 155 9.43 8.47 22.59
C ASP A 155 7.95 8.31 22.90
N ASP A 156 7.58 7.09 23.26
CA ASP A 156 6.21 6.69 23.58
C ASP A 156 5.96 6.57 25.10
N ARG A 157 6.93 6.94 25.94
CA ARG A 157 6.87 6.77 27.40
C ARG A 157 5.69 7.50 28.05
N MET A 158 5.27 8.62 27.46
CA MET A 158 4.15 9.42 27.95
C MET A 158 2.78 8.91 27.50
N LEU A 159 2.75 8.00 26.54
CA LEU A 159 1.49 7.41 26.07
C LEU A 159 0.87 6.51 27.12
N THR A 160 -0.47 6.52 27.20
CA THR A 160 -1.23 5.58 28.02
C THR A 160 -1.37 4.23 27.33
N ASP A 161 -1.74 3.21 28.09
CA ASP A 161 -1.95 1.88 27.55
C ASP A 161 -3.41 1.67 27.14
N ILE A 162 -3.64 1.12 25.96
CA ILE A 162 -4.91 0.50 25.59
C ILE A 162 -4.91 -0.97 26.03
N TRP A 163 -6.05 -1.47 26.45
CA TRP A 163 -6.23 -2.83 26.94
C TRP A 163 -7.04 -3.65 25.95
N VAL A 164 -6.52 -4.81 25.60
CA VAL A 164 -7.17 -5.76 24.70
C VAL A 164 -7.29 -7.10 25.39
N ILE A 165 -8.48 -7.70 25.37
CA ILE A 165 -8.69 -9.05 25.89
C ILE A 165 -8.53 -10.05 24.76
N ASN A 166 -7.50 -10.87 24.80
CA ASN A 166 -7.32 -12.01 23.92
C ASN A 166 -8.22 -13.17 24.40
N SER A 167 -9.43 -13.23 23.84
CA SER A 167 -10.43 -14.24 24.21
C SER A 167 -10.14 -15.63 23.65
N VAL A 168 -9.23 -15.77 22.69
CA VAL A 168 -8.87 -17.05 22.04
C VAL A 168 -7.56 -17.64 22.56
N ALA A 169 -7.00 -17.11 23.62
CA ALA A 169 -5.82 -17.66 24.27
C ALA A 169 -6.06 -19.10 24.77
N LYS A 170 -5.02 -19.96 24.70
CA LYS A 170 -5.14 -21.44 24.81
C LYS A 170 -5.78 -21.96 26.10
N LYS A 171 -5.65 -21.29 27.24
CA LYS A 171 -6.17 -21.77 28.54
C LYS A 171 -7.28 -20.88 29.09
N ARG A 172 -7.08 -19.59 29.10
CA ARG A 172 -8.00 -18.55 29.59
C ARG A 172 -7.77 -17.28 28.80
N PRO A 173 -8.75 -16.38 28.70
CA PRO A 173 -8.52 -15.03 28.18
C PRO A 173 -7.36 -14.36 28.90
N THR A 174 -6.51 -13.68 28.15
CA THR A 174 -5.39 -12.87 28.67
C THR A 174 -5.61 -11.41 28.37
N LEU A 175 -5.14 -10.55 29.28
CA LEU A 175 -5.10 -9.13 29.04
C LEU A 175 -3.79 -8.81 28.31
N GLU A 176 -3.89 -8.07 27.23
CA GLU A 176 -2.75 -7.54 26.46
C GLU A 176 -2.78 -6.02 26.53
N THR A 177 -1.63 -5.38 26.69
CA THR A 177 -1.53 -3.92 26.76
C THR A 177 -0.59 -3.41 25.70
N TYR A 178 -0.93 -2.23 25.14
CA TYR A 178 -0.17 -1.58 24.07
C TYR A 178 -0.11 -0.08 24.33
N LYS A 179 1.03 0.57 24.09
CA LYS A 179 1.10 2.02 24.05
C LYS A 179 0.25 2.54 22.89
N TYR A 180 -0.69 3.41 23.21
CA TYR A 180 -1.62 3.95 22.23
C TYR A 180 -2.12 5.33 22.65
N HIS A 181 -2.20 6.28 21.73
CA HIS A 181 -2.84 7.56 22.00
C HIS A 181 -4.26 7.58 21.43
N MET A 182 -5.20 7.89 22.28
CA MET A 182 -6.61 8.02 21.88
C MET A 182 -6.88 9.41 21.29
N PRO A 183 -7.91 9.53 20.43
CA PRO A 183 -8.41 10.83 20.01
C PRO A 183 -8.72 11.73 21.20
N GLY A 184 -8.34 13.02 21.12
CA GLY A 184 -8.53 13.99 22.21
C GLY A 184 -7.46 14.03 23.29
N GLU A 185 -6.59 13.02 23.41
CA GLU A 185 -5.46 13.05 24.33
C GLU A 185 -4.41 14.08 23.91
N GLN A 186 -3.79 14.73 24.91
CA GLN A 186 -2.75 15.75 24.68
C GLN A 186 -1.38 15.12 24.40
N GLU A 187 -1.11 13.98 25.03
CA GLU A 187 0.15 13.28 24.88
C GLU A 187 0.19 12.51 23.56
N PHE A 188 1.32 12.57 22.88
CA PHE A 188 1.58 11.88 21.62
C PHE A 188 3.04 11.49 21.53
N SER A 189 3.36 10.55 20.64
CA SER A 189 4.72 10.12 20.34
C SER A 189 5.59 11.30 19.88
N LYS A 190 6.81 11.41 20.42
CA LYS A 190 7.78 12.46 20.05
C LYS A 190 8.96 11.81 19.34
N ASP A 191 9.22 12.26 18.13
CA ASP A 191 10.30 11.71 17.32
C ASP A 191 11.58 12.51 17.46
N GLU A 192 12.69 11.79 17.56
CA GLU A 192 14.05 12.31 17.37
C GLU A 192 14.62 11.73 16.08
N LEU A 193 15.31 12.56 15.32
CA LEU A 193 16.05 12.11 14.15
C LEU A 193 17.55 12.16 14.46
N LEU A 194 18.20 10.99 14.40
CA LEU A 194 19.58 10.79 14.81
C LEU A 194 20.46 10.39 13.61
N ILE A 195 21.64 10.95 13.53
CA ILE A 195 22.64 10.66 12.51
C ILE A 195 23.79 9.91 13.19
N PHE A 196 23.93 8.65 12.87
CA PHE A 196 25.04 7.79 13.33
C PHE A 196 26.20 7.87 12.35
N ASP A 197 27.35 8.32 12.80
CA ASP A 197 28.59 8.31 12.04
C ASP A 197 29.29 6.95 12.21
N ILE A 198 29.39 6.17 11.14
CA ILE A 198 29.92 4.81 11.20
C ILE A 198 31.42 4.79 11.55
N PRO A 199 32.27 5.64 10.94
CA PRO A 199 33.71 5.68 11.27
C PRO A 199 34.01 6.17 12.69
N SER A 200 33.48 7.32 13.11
CA SER A 200 33.81 7.95 14.40
C SER A 200 33.02 7.38 15.58
N LYS A 201 31.90 6.69 15.30
CA LYS A 201 30.92 6.22 16.28
C LYS A 201 30.19 7.36 17.02
N GLU A 202 30.28 8.58 16.53
CA GLU A 202 29.54 9.72 17.05
C GLU A 202 28.08 9.71 16.61
N VAL A 203 27.23 10.40 17.38
CA VAL A 203 25.80 10.57 17.08
C VAL A 203 25.47 12.05 17.09
N VAL A 204 24.89 12.52 16.01
CA VAL A 204 24.41 13.91 15.88
C VAL A 204 22.89 13.89 15.88
N LYS A 205 22.28 14.72 16.71
CA LYS A 205 20.82 14.93 16.73
C LYS A 205 20.45 16.02 15.74
N VAL A 206 19.46 15.73 14.88
CA VAL A 206 18.88 16.73 13.97
C VAL A 206 18.11 17.77 14.79
N GLN A 207 18.30 19.05 14.48
CA GLN A 207 17.75 20.19 15.23
C GLN A 207 16.30 20.46 14.81
N LEU A 208 15.37 19.71 15.38
CA LEU A 208 13.94 19.77 15.04
C LEU A 208 13.18 20.91 15.75
N ASP A 209 13.83 21.70 16.61
CA ASP A 209 13.18 22.74 17.42
C ASP A 209 12.51 23.85 16.60
N THR A 210 12.98 24.05 15.36
CA THR A 210 12.39 24.98 14.40
C THR A 210 11.14 24.43 13.71
N VAL A 211 10.91 23.11 13.82
CA VAL A 211 9.84 22.39 13.14
C VAL A 211 8.85 21.89 14.21
N LYS A 212 7.77 22.60 14.42
CA LYS A 212 6.76 22.26 15.45
C LYS A 212 5.90 21.08 14.96
N GLN A 213 6.47 19.85 14.92
CA GLN A 213 5.75 18.77 14.27
C GLN A 213 5.84 17.43 14.98
N TYR A 214 4.96 16.52 14.60
CA TYR A 214 4.58 15.33 15.32
C TYR A 214 5.05 14.05 14.66
N ASN A 215 4.89 13.94 13.34
CA ASN A 215 5.34 12.77 12.58
C ASN A 215 6.41 13.19 11.58
N ILE A 216 7.54 12.49 11.59
CA ILE A 216 8.65 12.71 10.69
C ILE A 216 8.71 11.54 9.71
N SER A 217 8.98 11.82 8.44
CA SER A 217 9.24 10.78 7.45
C SER A 217 10.43 11.17 6.58
N VAL A 218 11.51 10.39 6.66
CA VAL A 218 12.72 10.60 5.86
C VAL A 218 12.46 10.11 4.43
N TYR A 219 12.69 10.97 3.46
CA TYR A 219 12.60 10.59 2.06
C TYR A 219 13.76 9.69 1.65
N ARG A 220 13.41 8.64 0.91
CA ARG A 220 14.32 7.57 0.52
C ARG A 220 14.55 7.61 -0.98
N PHE A 221 15.73 7.19 -1.39
CA PHE A 221 16.01 6.95 -2.79
C PHE A 221 15.05 5.86 -3.30
N PRO A 222 14.41 6.06 -4.46
CA PRO A 222 13.51 5.06 -5.03
C PRO A 222 14.24 3.74 -5.19
N ARG A 223 13.68 2.67 -4.64
CA ARG A 223 14.17 1.32 -4.96
C ARG A 223 13.85 1.06 -6.43
N LYS A 224 14.86 0.60 -7.17
CA LYS A 224 14.58 0.02 -8.46
C LYS A 224 13.62 -1.15 -8.24
N LYS A 225 12.54 -1.22 -9.00
CA LYS A 225 11.71 -2.42 -9.09
C LYS A 225 12.56 -3.51 -9.73
N SER A 226 13.55 -4.05 -9.04
CA SER A 226 14.31 -5.17 -9.53
C SER A 226 13.62 -6.45 -9.14
N SER A 227 13.79 -7.39 -9.99
CA SER A 227 13.53 -8.81 -9.82
C SER A 227 13.77 -9.30 -8.40
N TYR A 228 12.81 -9.96 -7.84
CA TYR A 228 12.85 -11.15 -6.96
C TYR A 228 13.58 -11.08 -5.61
N ASP A 229 14.67 -10.31 -5.44
CA ASP A 229 15.57 -10.44 -4.29
C ASP A 229 15.77 -9.16 -3.50
N ASP A 230 15.03 -8.12 -3.80
CA ASP A 230 15.28 -6.78 -3.26
C ASP A 230 14.58 -6.47 -1.94
N ASP A 231 13.93 -7.45 -1.31
CA ASP A 231 13.28 -7.26 -0.01
C ASP A 231 14.27 -6.84 1.09
N PHE A 232 15.57 -7.01 0.86
CA PHE A 232 16.64 -6.75 1.80
C PHE A 232 17.65 -5.69 1.35
N SER A 233 17.43 -5.05 0.21
CA SER A 233 18.25 -3.91 -0.19
C SER A 233 18.15 -2.81 0.84
N PRO A 234 19.28 -2.21 1.27
CA PRO A 234 19.28 -1.16 2.26
C PRO A 234 18.49 0.04 1.77
N SER A 235 17.72 0.66 2.66
CA SER A 235 17.09 1.94 2.37
C SER A 235 18.15 3.03 2.31
N LEU A 236 18.22 3.77 1.20
CA LEU A 236 19.18 4.83 0.97
C LEU A 236 18.54 6.21 1.08
N LEU A 237 19.31 7.20 1.52
CA LEU A 237 18.90 8.61 1.49
C LEU A 237 18.53 9.04 0.08
N LEU A 238 17.53 9.90 -0.01
CA LEU A 238 17.14 10.50 -1.29
C LEU A 238 18.31 11.24 -1.94
N SER A 239 19.07 11.99 -1.16
CA SER A 239 20.25 12.73 -1.64
C SER A 239 21.53 11.90 -1.54
N LYS A 240 22.38 12.03 -2.59
CA LYS A 240 23.76 11.53 -2.61
C LYS A 240 24.78 12.56 -2.10
N LYS A 241 24.34 13.79 -1.80
CA LYS A 241 25.21 14.95 -1.49
C LYS A 241 25.22 15.34 -0.01
N GLY A 242 25.03 14.39 0.89
CA GLY A 242 25.12 14.64 2.34
C GLY A 242 23.99 15.51 2.89
N LYS A 243 22.78 15.36 2.36
CA LYS A 243 21.57 16.03 2.83
C LYS A 243 20.50 15.01 3.19
N ILE A 244 19.76 15.31 4.23
CA ILE A 244 18.64 14.48 4.71
C ILE A 244 17.35 15.24 4.38
N TYR A 245 16.65 14.83 3.33
CA TYR A 245 15.32 15.35 3.02
C TYR A 245 14.29 14.55 3.81
N PHE A 246 13.38 15.25 4.46
CA PHE A 246 12.29 14.64 5.23
C PHE A 246 11.06 15.55 5.22
N ASN A 247 9.92 15.01 5.54
CA ASN A 247 8.75 15.81 5.83
C ASN A 247 8.37 15.69 7.29
N THR A 248 7.66 16.71 7.76
CA THR A 248 6.95 16.69 9.04
C THR A 248 5.49 17.00 8.78
N ILE A 249 4.60 16.29 9.47
CA ILE A 249 3.17 16.50 9.32
C ILE A 249 2.50 16.71 10.69
N SER A 250 1.59 17.68 10.80
CA SER A 250 0.86 17.92 12.04
C SER A 250 -0.09 16.77 12.37
N ARG A 251 -0.39 16.59 13.66
CA ARG A 251 -1.30 15.54 14.15
C ARG A 251 -2.67 15.60 13.48
N ASP A 252 -3.21 16.80 13.26
CA ASP A 252 -4.47 17.02 12.55
C ASP A 252 -4.34 16.93 11.03
N ARG A 253 -3.12 16.65 10.53
CA ARG A 253 -2.74 16.52 9.12
C ARG A 253 -3.08 17.74 8.25
N LYS A 254 -3.15 18.93 8.85
CA LYS A 254 -3.44 20.19 8.14
C LYS A 254 -2.19 20.99 7.77
N LYS A 255 -1.03 20.56 8.26
CA LYS A 255 0.27 21.19 8.00
C LYS A 255 1.27 20.13 7.58
N LEU A 256 1.94 20.36 6.48
CA LEU A 256 3.04 19.55 5.97
C LEU A 256 4.20 20.48 5.66
N ASP A 257 5.39 20.21 6.22
CA ASP A 257 6.62 20.91 5.90
C ASP A 257 7.61 19.94 5.25
N ILE A 258 8.14 20.31 4.09
CA ILE A 258 9.26 19.62 3.45
C ILE A 258 10.54 20.30 3.93
N CYS A 259 11.39 19.52 4.56
CA CYS A 259 12.58 19.98 5.23
C CYS A 259 13.84 19.33 4.65
N VAL A 260 14.96 20.00 4.83
CA VAL A 260 16.30 19.45 4.59
C VAL A 260 17.18 19.67 5.81
N ALA A 261 17.89 18.61 6.25
CA ALA A 261 18.91 18.71 7.26
C ALA A 261 20.30 18.46 6.67
N ASP A 262 21.30 19.17 7.20
CA ASP A 262 22.70 18.88 6.92
C ASP A 262 23.13 17.63 7.69
N ILE A 263 23.76 16.67 6.99
CA ILE A 263 24.13 15.37 7.56
C ILE A 263 25.30 15.46 8.55
N THR A 264 26.00 16.60 8.61
CA THR A 264 27.19 16.78 9.46
C THR A 264 26.87 17.42 10.80
N ASN A 265 25.96 18.39 10.85
CA ASN A 265 25.66 19.17 12.04
C ASN A 265 24.17 19.12 12.46
N GLY A 266 23.29 18.52 11.64
CA GLY A 266 21.87 18.37 11.93
C GLY A 266 21.07 19.67 11.80
N GLU A 267 21.61 20.75 11.23
CA GLU A 267 20.86 22.00 11.01
C GLU A 267 19.74 21.80 9.99
N VAL A 268 18.55 22.30 10.30
CA VAL A 268 17.33 22.12 9.51
C VAL A 268 16.93 23.42 8.82
N THR A 269 16.55 23.29 7.56
CA THR A 269 15.89 24.34 6.77
C THR A 269 14.55 23.83 6.25
N VAL A 270 13.48 24.60 6.43
CA VAL A 270 12.16 24.34 5.82
C VAL A 270 12.18 24.88 4.41
N LEU A 271 11.85 24.02 3.43
CA LEU A 271 11.87 24.34 2.01
C LEU A 271 10.48 24.67 1.45
N ILE A 272 9.47 23.86 1.82
CA ILE A 272 8.10 23.99 1.30
C ILE A 272 7.14 23.83 2.47
N GLU A 273 6.14 24.69 2.54
CA GLU A 273 5.07 24.64 3.52
C GLU A 273 3.73 24.44 2.83
N GLU A 274 3.03 23.35 3.19
CA GLU A 274 1.63 23.13 2.79
C GLU A 274 0.71 23.36 3.98
N ARG A 275 -0.36 24.10 3.75
CA ARG A 275 -1.34 24.47 4.79
C ARG A 275 -2.74 24.34 4.22
N PHE A 276 -3.57 23.52 4.87
CA PHE A 276 -4.96 23.32 4.50
C PHE A 276 -5.88 23.40 5.73
N ASN A 277 -7.15 23.59 5.48
CA ASN A 277 -8.20 23.47 6.50
C ASN A 277 -8.72 22.04 6.66
N THR A 278 -8.27 21.12 5.80
CA THR A 278 -8.60 19.69 5.80
C THR A 278 -7.32 18.85 5.75
N TYR A 279 -7.46 17.56 5.57
CA TYR A 279 -6.37 16.59 5.44
C TYR A 279 -5.41 16.93 4.28
N ILE A 280 -4.09 16.83 4.55
CA ILE A 280 -3.03 16.88 3.55
C ILE A 280 -2.47 15.47 3.35
N GLU A 281 -2.38 15.05 2.11
CA GLU A 281 -1.67 13.84 1.72
C GLU A 281 -0.19 14.13 1.48
N ALA A 282 0.69 13.34 2.11
CA ALA A 282 2.13 13.42 1.86
C ALA A 282 2.53 12.38 0.80
N ARG A 283 3.20 12.83 -0.25
CA ARG A 283 3.73 11.98 -1.33
C ARG A 283 5.26 12.06 -1.38
N PRO A 284 5.95 11.09 -2.00
CA PRO A 284 7.39 11.12 -2.16
C PRO A 284 7.88 12.39 -2.88
N LEU A 285 8.99 12.95 -2.38
CA LEU A 285 9.72 14.02 -3.06
C LEU A 285 10.68 13.40 -4.09
N VAL A 286 10.80 14.01 -5.27
CA VAL A 286 11.74 13.57 -6.30
C VAL A 286 12.83 14.60 -6.48
N LEU A 287 14.11 14.16 -6.35
CA LEU A 287 15.28 14.97 -6.68
C LEU A 287 15.83 14.56 -8.04
N PHE A 288 16.19 15.54 -8.86
CA PHE A 288 16.76 15.30 -10.19
C PHE A 288 17.66 16.46 -10.63
N ASN A 289 18.15 16.44 -11.86
CA ASN A 289 19.09 17.44 -12.39
C ASN A 289 20.31 17.60 -11.46
N ASN A 290 20.98 16.48 -11.18
CA ASN A 290 22.10 16.45 -10.23
C ASN A 290 21.74 17.08 -8.86
N GLU A 291 20.55 16.83 -8.39
CA GLU A 291 19.98 17.37 -7.14
C GLU A 291 19.90 18.91 -7.09
N GLN A 292 19.63 19.55 -8.21
CA GLN A 292 19.39 20.99 -8.28
C GLN A 292 17.92 21.35 -8.38
N GLU A 293 17.06 20.36 -8.65
CA GLU A 293 15.62 20.53 -8.80
C GLU A 293 14.86 19.46 -8.02
N MET A 294 13.67 19.85 -7.57
CA MET A 294 12.74 18.99 -6.84
C MET A 294 11.38 18.99 -7.53
N LEU A 295 10.76 17.82 -7.63
CA LEU A 295 9.36 17.70 -8.00
C LEU A 295 8.55 17.32 -6.75
N HIS A 296 7.57 18.15 -6.44
CA HIS A 296 6.65 17.98 -5.32
C HIS A 296 5.23 17.82 -5.82
N TRP A 297 4.47 16.90 -5.20
CA TRP A 297 3.06 16.67 -5.47
C TRP A 297 2.21 17.37 -4.41
N ALA A 298 1.17 18.11 -4.81
CA ALA A 298 0.26 18.79 -3.89
C ALA A 298 -1.13 19.01 -4.50
N GLU A 299 -2.13 19.24 -3.62
CA GLU A 299 -3.54 19.46 -4.01
C GLU A 299 -3.98 20.92 -3.80
N ARG A 300 -3.07 21.88 -3.89
CA ARG A 300 -3.27 23.27 -3.44
C ARG A 300 -4.27 24.09 -4.27
N ASP A 301 -4.59 23.67 -5.49
CA ASP A 301 -5.60 24.31 -6.35
C ASP A 301 -6.95 23.56 -6.42
N GLY A 302 -7.14 22.57 -5.53
CA GLY A 302 -8.34 21.74 -5.48
C GLY A 302 -8.25 20.45 -6.29
N TRP A 303 -7.14 20.25 -7.01
CA TRP A 303 -6.77 19.01 -7.70
C TRP A 303 -5.34 18.62 -7.38
N ALA A 304 -5.01 17.37 -7.60
CA ALA A 304 -3.67 16.85 -7.38
C ALA A 304 -2.76 17.14 -8.58
N HIS A 305 -1.62 17.80 -8.33
CA HIS A 305 -0.70 18.21 -9.38
C HIS A 305 0.76 18.14 -8.95
N PHE A 306 1.66 18.13 -9.94
CA PHE A 306 3.10 18.21 -9.76
C PHE A 306 3.60 19.64 -9.90
N TYR A 307 4.50 20.03 -8.98
CA TYR A 307 5.10 21.35 -8.89
C TYR A 307 6.63 21.23 -8.89
N LEU A 308 7.29 22.01 -9.74
CA LEU A 308 8.74 22.06 -9.88
C LEU A 308 9.33 23.17 -9.00
N TYR A 309 10.32 22.80 -8.18
CA TYR A 309 11.05 23.71 -7.30
C TYR A 309 12.56 23.65 -7.53
N ASP A 310 13.28 24.70 -7.15
CA ASP A 310 14.71 24.58 -6.87
C ASP A 310 14.96 23.99 -5.46
N THR A 311 16.19 23.63 -5.15
CA THR A 311 16.56 23.06 -3.85
C THR A 311 16.67 24.07 -2.71
N LYS A 312 16.34 25.35 -2.96
CA LYS A 312 16.14 26.38 -1.94
C LYS A 312 14.68 26.54 -1.55
N GLY A 313 13.76 25.78 -2.19
CA GLY A 313 12.33 25.86 -1.94
C GLY A 313 11.59 26.92 -2.79
N ASN A 314 12.23 27.51 -3.81
CA ASN A 314 11.55 28.44 -4.69
C ASN A 314 10.76 27.69 -5.75
N LEU A 315 9.45 27.97 -5.84
CA LEU A 315 8.59 27.42 -6.90
C LEU A 315 9.00 27.97 -8.26
N LYS A 316 9.31 27.07 -9.18
CA LYS A 316 9.66 27.39 -10.58
C LYS A 316 8.47 27.30 -11.51
N GLN A 317 7.65 26.25 -11.34
CA GLN A 317 6.58 25.91 -12.28
C GLN A 317 5.54 24.99 -11.66
N GLN A 318 4.24 25.22 -11.92
CA GLN A 318 3.23 24.18 -11.85
C GLN A 318 3.30 23.36 -13.14
N VAL A 319 3.69 22.09 -13.05
CA VAL A 319 3.95 21.24 -14.21
C VAL A 319 2.67 20.68 -14.78
N THR A 320 1.75 20.21 -13.94
CA THR A 320 0.43 19.73 -14.36
C THR A 320 -0.65 20.66 -13.84
N ASN A 321 -1.73 20.86 -14.59
CA ASN A 321 -2.87 21.65 -14.18
C ASN A 321 -4.15 21.19 -14.89
N GLY A 322 -5.30 21.51 -14.31
CA GLY A 322 -6.60 21.18 -14.88
C GLY A 322 -7.50 20.34 -13.94
N PRO A 323 -8.74 20.05 -14.34
CA PRO A 323 -9.69 19.34 -13.49
C PRO A 323 -9.49 17.81 -13.56
N PHE A 324 -8.32 17.33 -13.11
CA PHE A 324 -7.98 15.92 -13.04
C PHE A 324 -6.99 15.65 -11.89
N HIS A 325 -6.90 14.40 -11.47
CA HIS A 325 -5.97 13.94 -10.44
C HIS A 325 -4.68 13.41 -11.10
N ALA A 326 -3.56 14.13 -10.96
CA ALA A 326 -2.24 13.58 -11.23
C ALA A 326 -1.85 12.66 -10.06
N ASP A 327 -1.61 11.37 -10.33
CA ASP A 327 -1.45 10.38 -9.26
C ASP A 327 0.02 10.06 -8.99
N ASN A 328 0.59 9.05 -9.63
CA ASN A 328 1.94 8.58 -9.33
C ASN A 328 2.99 9.20 -10.26
N PHE A 329 4.12 9.53 -9.67
CA PHE A 329 5.35 9.78 -10.40
C PHE A 329 5.89 8.45 -10.95
N GLU A 330 6.13 8.38 -12.26
CA GLU A 330 6.67 7.19 -12.92
C GLU A 330 8.13 7.38 -13.37
N GLY A 331 8.49 8.56 -13.81
CA GLY A 331 9.87 8.88 -14.21
C GLY A 331 10.06 10.28 -14.76
N ILE A 332 11.32 10.70 -14.87
CA ILE A 332 11.74 11.93 -15.56
C ILE A 332 12.80 11.58 -16.59
N ASP A 333 12.59 11.99 -17.84
CA ASP A 333 13.68 12.11 -18.80
C ASP A 333 14.32 13.48 -18.60
N GLU A 334 15.48 13.50 -17.92
CA GLU A 334 16.19 14.73 -17.59
C GLU A 334 16.74 15.43 -18.83
N SER A 335 17.12 14.68 -19.88
CA SER A 335 17.69 15.20 -21.12
C SER A 335 16.63 15.91 -21.97
N GLU A 336 15.45 15.32 -22.08
CA GLU A 336 14.31 15.85 -22.82
C GLU A 336 13.42 16.78 -21.96
N ARG A 337 13.69 16.85 -20.66
CA ARG A 337 12.89 17.60 -19.68
C ARG A 337 11.42 17.16 -19.67
N VAL A 338 11.17 15.86 -19.66
CA VAL A 338 9.82 15.25 -19.72
C VAL A 338 9.52 14.48 -18.44
N LEU A 339 8.38 14.77 -17.84
CA LEU A 339 7.79 14.02 -16.74
C LEU A 339 6.85 12.94 -17.30
N TYR A 340 6.96 11.72 -16.77
CA TYR A 340 6.01 10.61 -16.92
C TYR A 340 5.29 10.39 -15.61
N PHE A 341 3.95 10.31 -15.66
CA PHE A 341 3.11 10.16 -14.47
C PHE A 341 1.79 9.49 -14.82
N THR A 342 1.15 8.86 -13.84
CA THR A 342 -0.22 8.39 -14.00
C THR A 342 -1.21 9.49 -13.62
N ALA A 343 -2.39 9.47 -14.24
CA ALA A 343 -3.47 10.38 -13.90
C ALA A 343 -4.84 9.76 -14.13
N ASN A 344 -5.83 10.25 -13.36
CA ASN A 344 -7.21 9.83 -13.33
C ASN A 344 -8.12 11.02 -13.71
N GLY A 345 -9.23 10.74 -14.40
CA GLY A 345 -10.27 11.74 -14.68
C GLY A 345 -9.95 12.76 -15.77
N VAL A 346 -8.83 12.63 -16.51
CA VAL A 346 -8.51 13.54 -17.64
C VAL A 346 -9.54 13.40 -18.77
N ASN A 347 -9.96 12.18 -19.10
CA ASN A 347 -11.02 11.92 -20.05
C ASN A 347 -12.37 11.81 -19.30
N THR A 348 -13.21 12.81 -19.42
CA THR A 348 -14.50 12.88 -18.73
C THR A 348 -15.60 11.98 -19.32
N LYS A 349 -15.32 11.24 -20.40
CA LYS A 349 -16.29 10.35 -21.08
C LYS A 349 -16.23 8.90 -20.59
N ILE A 350 -15.27 8.57 -19.75
CA ILE A 350 -15.04 7.21 -19.22
C ILE A 350 -15.03 7.25 -17.69
N ASP A 351 -14.94 6.08 -17.06
CA ASP A 351 -14.81 5.98 -15.60
C ASP A 351 -13.63 6.85 -15.11
N PRO A 352 -13.86 7.86 -14.25
CA PRO A 352 -12.83 8.79 -13.81
C PRO A 352 -11.74 8.13 -12.93
N TYR A 353 -11.97 6.91 -12.48
CA TYR A 353 -11.01 6.13 -11.69
C TYR A 353 -10.09 5.25 -12.53
N TYR A 354 -10.25 5.22 -13.86
CA TYR A 354 -9.28 4.57 -14.72
C TYR A 354 -8.00 5.36 -14.79
N SER A 355 -6.88 4.69 -14.52
CA SER A 355 -5.53 5.28 -14.51
C SER A 355 -4.85 5.10 -15.87
N TYR A 356 -4.20 6.16 -16.37
CA TYR A 356 -3.42 6.13 -17.60
C TYR A 356 -2.06 6.78 -17.42
N LEU A 357 -1.10 6.34 -18.24
CA LEU A 357 0.22 6.98 -18.30
C LEU A 357 0.19 8.20 -19.20
N TYR A 358 0.65 9.31 -18.65
CA TYR A 358 0.81 10.59 -19.34
C TYR A 358 2.27 10.98 -19.40
N ARG A 359 2.59 11.80 -20.39
CA ARG A 359 3.83 12.56 -20.45
C ARG A 359 3.53 14.05 -20.61
N ILE A 360 4.39 14.89 -20.02
CA ILE A 360 4.33 16.35 -20.12
C ILE A 360 5.74 16.92 -20.01
N ASN A 361 6.01 18.03 -20.73
CA ASN A 361 7.26 18.75 -20.53
C ASN A 361 7.28 19.45 -19.17
N LEU A 362 8.42 19.54 -18.50
CA LEU A 362 8.56 20.19 -17.19
C LEU A 362 8.19 21.68 -17.20
N ASN A 363 8.02 22.29 -18.37
CA ASN A 363 7.47 23.65 -18.52
C ASN A 363 5.94 23.70 -18.56
N GLY A 364 5.26 22.55 -18.33
CA GLY A 364 3.80 22.44 -18.29
C GLY A 364 3.10 22.33 -19.65
N ILE A 365 3.86 22.17 -20.75
CA ILE A 365 3.30 22.13 -22.12
C ILE A 365 3.36 20.71 -22.69
N GLY A 366 2.40 20.36 -23.54
CA GLY A 366 2.44 19.12 -24.32
C GLY A 366 2.00 17.87 -23.57
N MET A 367 1.12 18.01 -22.58
CA MET A 367 0.51 16.88 -21.90
C MET A 367 -0.26 15.99 -22.86
N ARG A 368 -0.01 14.70 -22.82
CA ARG A 368 -0.76 13.69 -23.58
C ARG A 368 -0.68 12.33 -22.95
N SER A 369 -1.75 11.55 -23.07
CA SER A 369 -1.73 10.11 -22.73
C SER A 369 -0.94 9.32 -23.78
N ILE A 370 -0.22 8.28 -23.34
CA ILE A 370 0.53 7.38 -24.21
C ILE A 370 0.02 5.93 -24.18
N ASN A 371 -1.08 5.68 -23.46
CA ASN A 371 -1.77 4.39 -23.42
C ASN A 371 -3.29 4.50 -23.34
N ALA A 372 -3.86 5.56 -23.96
CA ALA A 372 -5.29 5.84 -23.91
C ALA A 372 -6.16 4.66 -24.39
N GLY A 373 -7.33 4.51 -23.78
CA GLY A 373 -8.31 3.47 -24.10
C GLY A 373 -9.55 3.61 -23.21
N ASP A 374 -10.47 2.65 -23.27
CA ASP A 374 -11.59 2.52 -22.32
C ASP A 374 -11.36 1.30 -21.42
N PHE A 375 -10.34 1.39 -20.57
CA PHE A 375 -9.92 0.36 -19.62
C PHE A 375 -9.04 0.97 -18.53
N ASN A 376 -8.97 0.33 -17.38
CA ASN A 376 -8.00 0.66 -16.37
C ASN A 376 -6.63 0.07 -16.71
N THR A 377 -5.54 0.78 -16.37
CA THR A 377 -4.19 0.32 -16.66
C THR A 377 -3.33 0.22 -15.40
N ASP A 378 -2.44 -0.75 -15.39
CA ASP A 378 -1.32 -0.86 -14.48
C ASP A 378 -0.04 -0.86 -15.32
N ILE A 379 0.85 0.09 -15.07
CA ILE A 379 2.01 0.32 -15.91
C ILE A 379 3.31 0.04 -15.17
N SER A 380 4.33 -0.36 -15.93
CA SER A 380 5.70 -0.46 -15.43
C SER A 380 6.63 0.22 -16.42
N LEU A 381 7.06 1.45 -16.08
CA LEU A 381 7.99 2.23 -16.89
C LEU A 381 9.43 1.73 -16.64
N ALA A 382 10.18 1.52 -17.72
CA ALA A 382 11.59 1.15 -17.65
C ALA A 382 12.44 2.32 -17.13
N ASP A 383 13.54 2.02 -16.42
CA ASP A 383 14.51 3.02 -15.92
C ASP A 383 15.05 3.95 -17.03
N SER A 384 15.07 3.49 -18.28
CA SER A 384 15.47 4.28 -19.44
C SER A 384 14.43 5.29 -19.89
N ASN A 385 13.22 5.27 -19.37
CA ASN A 385 12.04 6.03 -19.80
C ASN A 385 11.68 5.83 -21.29
N LYS A 386 12.23 4.81 -21.98
CA LYS A 386 12.00 4.58 -23.41
C LYS A 386 10.88 3.62 -23.72
N TYR A 387 10.59 2.72 -22.79
CA TYR A 387 9.59 1.65 -22.94
C TYR A 387 8.82 1.47 -21.64
N PHE A 388 7.61 0.94 -21.77
CA PHE A 388 6.83 0.53 -20.61
C PHE A 388 5.96 -0.70 -20.95
N VAL A 389 5.73 -1.53 -19.93
CA VAL A 389 4.72 -2.58 -19.98
C VAL A 389 3.39 -1.95 -19.57
N ASN A 390 2.37 -2.20 -20.38
CA ASN A 390 1.01 -1.74 -20.16
C ASN A 390 0.11 -2.97 -19.93
N ASN A 391 -0.29 -3.21 -18.68
CA ASN A 391 -1.30 -4.20 -18.34
C ASN A 391 -2.65 -3.49 -18.28
N TYR A 392 -3.66 -4.02 -18.94
CA TYR A 392 -4.95 -3.34 -18.98
C TYR A 392 -6.14 -4.29 -19.03
N SER A 393 -7.20 -3.91 -18.38
CA SER A 393 -8.51 -4.55 -18.45
C SER A 393 -9.59 -3.65 -17.83
N ARG A 394 -10.84 -4.01 -18.05
CA ARG A 394 -11.96 -3.63 -17.19
C ARG A 394 -12.41 -4.84 -16.37
N VAL A 395 -13.32 -4.64 -15.42
CA VAL A 395 -13.90 -5.76 -14.65
C VAL A 395 -14.56 -6.82 -15.55
N ASN A 396 -15.00 -6.42 -16.73
CA ASN A 396 -15.74 -7.22 -17.70
C ASN A 396 -14.98 -7.49 -19.01
N THR A 397 -13.66 -7.42 -18.99
CA THR A 397 -12.84 -7.73 -20.16
C THR A 397 -11.68 -8.66 -19.80
N VAL A 398 -11.22 -9.43 -20.78
CA VAL A 398 -10.02 -10.26 -20.63
C VAL A 398 -8.80 -9.37 -20.42
N PRO A 399 -7.94 -9.63 -19.40
CA PRO A 399 -6.70 -8.90 -19.20
C PRO A 399 -5.73 -9.08 -20.36
N LYS A 400 -5.04 -7.99 -20.73
CA LYS A 400 -4.02 -7.96 -21.77
C LYS A 400 -2.79 -7.22 -21.29
N SER A 401 -1.65 -7.63 -21.82
CA SER A 401 -0.33 -7.03 -21.57
C SER A 401 0.37 -6.75 -22.88
N GLU A 402 0.98 -5.58 -23.00
CA GLU A 402 1.72 -5.16 -24.17
C GLU A 402 2.96 -4.33 -23.78
N LEU A 403 3.99 -4.40 -24.62
CA LEU A 403 5.14 -3.50 -24.53
C LEU A 403 4.91 -2.31 -25.45
N ARG A 404 5.07 -1.11 -24.89
CA ARG A 404 4.95 0.15 -25.64
C ARG A 404 6.23 1.01 -25.54
N SER A 405 6.45 1.82 -26.55
CA SER A 405 7.43 2.89 -26.49
C SER A 405 6.90 4.10 -25.70
N ASN A 406 7.78 4.99 -25.26
CA ASN A 406 7.40 6.26 -24.60
C ASN A 406 6.68 7.26 -25.52
N SER A 407 6.56 6.95 -26.81
CA SER A 407 5.69 7.70 -27.74
C SER A 407 4.23 7.18 -27.71
N GLY A 408 4.01 6.01 -27.12
CA GLY A 408 2.72 5.30 -27.06
C GLY A 408 2.53 4.24 -28.14
N ALA A 409 3.53 4.03 -29.04
CA ALA A 409 3.43 3.01 -30.07
C ALA A 409 3.56 1.61 -29.45
N VAL A 410 2.67 0.68 -29.84
CA VAL A 410 2.75 -0.73 -29.46
C VAL A 410 3.96 -1.35 -30.19
N ILE A 411 4.88 -1.92 -29.41
CA ILE A 411 6.06 -2.64 -29.92
C ILE A 411 5.71 -4.11 -30.12
N MET A 412 5.05 -4.70 -29.12
CA MET A 412 4.56 -6.08 -29.21
C MET A 412 3.44 -6.35 -28.20
N ASN A 413 2.57 -7.28 -28.52
CA ASN A 413 1.67 -7.89 -27.56
C ASN A 413 2.46 -8.93 -26.75
N LEU A 414 2.36 -8.86 -25.42
CA LEU A 414 3.07 -9.75 -24.51
C LEU A 414 2.19 -10.96 -24.18
N GLU A 415 0.97 -10.69 -23.67
CA GLU A 415 0.09 -11.73 -23.21
C GLU A 415 -1.38 -11.29 -23.27
N GLU A 416 -2.27 -12.25 -23.49
CA GLU A 416 -3.71 -12.14 -23.27
C GLU A 416 -4.14 -13.34 -22.42
N ALA A 417 -4.84 -13.09 -21.31
CA ALA A 417 -5.24 -14.15 -20.39
C ALA A 417 -6.21 -15.13 -21.06
N ASP A 418 -5.95 -16.44 -20.96
CA ASP A 418 -6.89 -17.47 -21.39
C ASP A 418 -7.90 -17.75 -20.26
N LEU A 419 -9.13 -17.31 -20.44
CA LEU A 419 -10.25 -17.54 -19.52
C LEU A 419 -11.16 -18.69 -19.95
N SER A 420 -10.77 -19.49 -20.94
CA SER A 420 -11.62 -20.56 -21.53
C SER A 420 -12.07 -21.57 -20.45
N GLN A 421 -11.18 -22.01 -19.58
CA GLN A 421 -11.51 -22.92 -18.48
C GLN A 421 -12.47 -22.26 -17.46
N LEU A 422 -12.27 -20.98 -17.15
CA LEU A 422 -13.15 -20.24 -16.25
C LEU A 422 -14.58 -20.17 -16.82
N PHE A 423 -14.73 -19.91 -18.12
CA PHE A 423 -16.04 -19.88 -18.77
C PHE A 423 -16.74 -21.25 -18.77
N THR A 424 -16.01 -22.37 -18.77
CA THR A 424 -16.62 -23.71 -18.68
C THR A 424 -17.31 -23.94 -17.33
N THR A 425 -16.97 -23.21 -16.28
CA THR A 425 -17.63 -23.25 -14.96
C THR A 425 -18.92 -22.46 -14.91
N GLY A 426 -19.32 -21.81 -16.01
CA GLY A 426 -20.47 -20.91 -16.08
C GLY A 426 -20.16 -19.46 -15.66
N TYR A 427 -18.88 -19.13 -15.43
CA TYR A 427 -18.48 -17.77 -15.07
C TYR A 427 -19.04 -16.73 -16.04
N LYS A 428 -19.55 -15.64 -15.49
CA LYS A 428 -19.98 -14.44 -16.22
C LYS A 428 -19.28 -13.23 -15.62
N PHE A 429 -18.83 -12.34 -16.50
CA PHE A 429 -18.25 -11.08 -16.07
C PHE A 429 -19.23 -10.28 -15.21
N PRO A 430 -18.76 -9.57 -14.18
CA PRO A 430 -19.56 -8.59 -13.48
C PRO A 430 -19.87 -7.38 -14.39
N GLU A 431 -20.92 -6.65 -14.05
CA GLU A 431 -21.44 -5.55 -14.87
C GLU A 431 -21.10 -4.20 -14.20
N PRO A 432 -20.26 -3.36 -14.81
CA PRO A 432 -20.07 -2.00 -14.32
C PRO A 432 -21.33 -1.17 -14.56
N PHE A 433 -21.63 -0.26 -13.65
CA PHE A 433 -22.75 0.67 -13.77
C PHE A 433 -22.41 2.06 -13.26
N VAL A 434 -23.18 3.04 -13.71
CA VAL A 434 -23.15 4.42 -13.21
C VAL A 434 -24.57 4.81 -12.83
N MET A 435 -24.72 5.36 -11.62
CA MET A 435 -25.98 5.89 -11.08
C MET A 435 -25.73 7.26 -10.44
N LYS A 436 -26.81 7.99 -10.13
CA LYS A 436 -26.67 9.27 -9.44
C LYS A 436 -26.55 9.07 -7.93
N ALA A 437 -25.75 9.90 -7.28
CA ALA A 437 -25.74 10.05 -5.84
C ALA A 437 -27.07 10.62 -5.34
N ASP A 438 -27.29 10.64 -4.04
CA ASP A 438 -28.45 11.21 -3.36
C ASP A 438 -28.73 12.69 -3.74
N ASP A 439 -27.71 13.45 -4.16
CA ASP A 439 -27.88 14.82 -4.68
C ASP A 439 -28.53 14.88 -6.09
N GLY A 440 -28.74 13.75 -6.74
CA GLY A 440 -29.27 13.64 -8.08
C GLY A 440 -28.35 14.14 -9.20
N ILE A 441 -27.13 14.58 -8.88
CA ILE A 441 -26.18 15.23 -9.81
C ILE A 441 -24.91 14.41 -9.98
N THR A 442 -24.28 14.02 -8.86
CA THR A 442 -22.98 13.37 -8.85
C THR A 442 -23.06 11.93 -9.35
N ASP A 443 -22.19 11.56 -10.29
CA ASP A 443 -22.09 10.19 -10.77
C ASP A 443 -21.34 9.31 -9.76
N ILE A 444 -21.99 8.19 -9.38
CA ILE A 444 -21.45 7.12 -8.57
C ILE A 444 -21.24 5.89 -9.45
N TYR A 445 -20.03 5.35 -9.35
CA TYR A 445 -19.60 4.19 -10.15
C TYR A 445 -19.65 2.94 -9.29
N GLY A 446 -20.12 1.85 -9.87
CA GLY A 446 -20.25 0.58 -9.16
C GLY A 446 -20.12 -0.62 -10.08
N VAL A 447 -20.09 -1.80 -9.47
CA VAL A 447 -20.04 -3.10 -10.15
C VAL A 447 -21.10 -4.01 -9.55
N MET A 448 -21.88 -4.67 -10.42
CA MET A 448 -22.90 -5.64 -10.08
C MET A 448 -22.43 -7.05 -10.40
N TYR A 449 -22.55 -7.93 -9.43
CA TYR A 449 -22.22 -9.36 -9.53
C TYR A 449 -23.52 -10.17 -9.48
N LYS A 450 -23.68 -11.08 -10.43
CA LYS A 450 -24.87 -11.93 -10.57
C LYS A 450 -24.50 -13.41 -10.38
N PRO A 451 -25.44 -14.26 -9.94
CA PRO A 451 -25.23 -15.72 -9.99
C PRO A 451 -24.84 -16.18 -11.40
N TYR A 452 -24.07 -17.24 -11.54
CA TYR A 452 -23.73 -17.80 -12.86
C TYR A 452 -24.95 -18.40 -13.56
N ASP A 453 -25.90 -18.91 -12.78
CA ASP A 453 -27.22 -19.40 -13.22
C ASP A 453 -28.30 -18.30 -13.20
N PHE A 454 -27.90 -17.03 -13.26
CA PHE A 454 -28.80 -15.89 -13.25
C PHE A 454 -29.92 -16.01 -14.27
N ASP A 455 -31.15 -15.83 -13.81
CA ASP A 455 -32.40 -15.87 -14.56
C ASP A 455 -33.16 -14.55 -14.36
N SER A 456 -33.27 -13.74 -15.39
CA SER A 456 -33.91 -12.43 -15.34
C SER A 456 -35.42 -12.46 -15.03
N THR A 457 -36.05 -13.64 -15.05
CA THR A 457 -37.46 -13.83 -14.69
C THR A 457 -37.67 -14.04 -13.19
N LYS A 458 -36.58 -14.27 -12.45
CA LYS A 458 -36.58 -14.42 -10.97
C LYS A 458 -36.26 -13.10 -10.30
N VAL A 459 -36.62 -13.01 -9.03
CA VAL A 459 -36.34 -11.84 -8.17
C VAL A 459 -35.34 -12.26 -7.09
N TYR A 460 -34.29 -11.45 -6.92
CA TYR A 460 -33.16 -11.74 -6.03
C TYR A 460 -33.02 -10.69 -4.95
N PRO A 461 -32.73 -11.06 -3.70
CA PRO A 461 -32.28 -10.12 -2.68
C PRO A 461 -31.02 -9.38 -3.12
N LEU A 462 -30.88 -8.12 -2.69
CA LEU A 462 -29.72 -7.27 -2.97
C LEU A 462 -28.78 -7.27 -1.76
N ILE A 463 -27.49 -7.46 -2.00
CA ILE A 463 -26.44 -7.32 -0.98
C ILE A 463 -25.45 -6.25 -1.42
N GLU A 464 -25.18 -5.28 -0.55
CA GLU A 464 -24.13 -4.29 -0.73
C GLU A 464 -22.86 -4.70 0.01
N TYR A 465 -21.75 -4.85 -0.71
CA TYR A 465 -20.41 -4.88 -0.13
C TYR A 465 -19.87 -3.47 0.00
N VAL A 466 -19.46 -3.09 1.20
CA VAL A 466 -19.01 -1.72 1.47
C VAL A 466 -17.63 -1.67 2.10
N TYR A 467 -16.85 -0.71 1.61
CA TYR A 467 -15.68 -0.15 2.27
C TYR A 467 -15.63 1.35 1.90
N PRO A 468 -16.08 2.24 2.77
CA PRO A 468 -16.52 3.58 2.39
C PRO A 468 -15.41 4.60 2.12
N GLY A 469 -14.17 4.23 2.18
CA GLY A 469 -13.07 5.18 2.10
C GLY A 469 -12.74 5.84 3.45
N PRO A 470 -12.08 7.00 3.45
CA PRO A 470 -11.81 7.89 2.30
C PRO A 470 -10.62 7.51 1.42
N GLN A 471 -9.91 6.42 1.70
CA GLN A 471 -8.74 6.00 0.92
C GLN A 471 -9.10 5.19 -0.32
N THR A 472 -10.26 4.52 -0.32
CA THR A 472 -10.73 3.68 -1.40
C THR A 472 -12.23 3.43 -1.30
N GLU A 473 -12.89 3.27 -2.41
CA GLU A 473 -14.31 2.86 -2.48
C GLU A 473 -14.47 1.34 -2.56
N SER A 474 -13.38 0.59 -2.66
CA SER A 474 -13.36 -0.86 -2.90
C SER A 474 -14.22 -1.31 -4.09
N VAL A 475 -14.30 -0.50 -5.12
CA VAL A 475 -14.96 -0.80 -6.39
C VAL A 475 -13.91 -1.24 -7.39
N SER A 476 -13.97 -2.51 -7.80
CA SER A 476 -13.03 -3.07 -8.77
C SER A 476 -13.07 -2.31 -10.09
N LYS A 477 -11.90 -1.98 -10.66
CA LYS A 477 -11.76 -1.30 -11.94
C LYS A 477 -11.14 -2.18 -13.01
N SER A 478 -10.47 -3.26 -12.60
CA SER A 478 -9.83 -4.25 -13.47
C SER A 478 -10.39 -5.65 -13.20
N PHE A 479 -10.20 -6.55 -14.15
CA PHE A 479 -10.53 -7.96 -13.97
C PHE A 479 -9.70 -8.58 -12.83
N SER A 480 -10.35 -9.42 -12.04
CA SER A 480 -9.69 -10.25 -11.03
C SER A 480 -10.28 -11.65 -11.05
N VAL A 481 -9.40 -12.66 -11.09
CA VAL A 481 -9.77 -14.08 -11.00
C VAL A 481 -9.98 -14.53 -9.55
N SER A 482 -9.51 -13.77 -8.58
CA SER A 482 -9.74 -14.09 -7.18
C SER A 482 -11.21 -13.86 -6.85
N MET A 483 -12.02 -14.90 -6.94
CA MET A 483 -13.40 -14.88 -6.49
C MET A 483 -13.46 -14.51 -5.02
N ASP A 484 -13.42 -13.22 -4.77
CA ASP A 484 -13.49 -12.63 -3.43
C ASP A 484 -14.96 -12.59 -2.94
N ARG A 485 -15.20 -11.82 -1.95
CA ARG A 485 -16.45 -11.71 -1.18
C ARG A 485 -17.69 -11.47 -2.04
N THR A 486 -17.58 -10.62 -3.07
CA THR A 486 -18.68 -10.25 -3.95
C THR A 486 -19.11 -11.36 -4.88
N ASP A 487 -18.18 -11.97 -5.59
CA ASP A 487 -18.45 -13.09 -6.51
C ASP A 487 -19.01 -14.31 -5.76
N ARG A 488 -18.40 -14.68 -4.63
CA ARG A 488 -18.85 -15.83 -3.82
C ARG A 488 -20.25 -15.64 -3.28
N MET A 489 -20.56 -14.44 -2.80
CA MET A 489 -21.88 -14.13 -2.28
C MET A 489 -22.92 -14.17 -3.39
N ALA A 490 -22.60 -13.73 -4.59
CA ALA A 490 -23.50 -13.84 -5.73
C ALA A 490 -23.82 -15.30 -6.07
N GLN A 491 -22.84 -16.23 -5.95
CA GLN A 491 -23.07 -17.65 -6.27
C GLN A 491 -24.00 -18.39 -5.29
N VAL A 492 -24.35 -17.80 -4.16
CA VAL A 492 -25.35 -18.37 -3.25
C VAL A 492 -26.76 -17.78 -3.44
N GLY A 493 -26.98 -17.03 -4.53
CA GLY A 493 -28.31 -16.60 -4.98
C GLY A 493 -28.66 -15.15 -4.67
N PHE A 494 -27.67 -14.25 -4.58
CA PHE A 494 -27.87 -12.82 -4.39
C PHE A 494 -27.45 -12.02 -5.64
N ILE A 495 -28.08 -10.87 -5.87
CA ILE A 495 -27.43 -9.80 -6.59
C ILE A 495 -26.53 -9.08 -5.60
N VAL A 496 -25.24 -8.96 -5.94
CA VAL A 496 -24.26 -8.27 -5.07
C VAL A 496 -23.75 -7.03 -5.79
N ILE A 497 -23.73 -5.90 -5.09
CA ILE A 497 -23.17 -4.67 -5.63
C ILE A 497 -22.03 -4.16 -4.75
N SER A 498 -21.04 -3.59 -5.41
CA SER A 498 -20.01 -2.75 -4.80
C SER A 498 -20.07 -1.40 -5.49
N LEU A 499 -20.22 -0.33 -4.74
CA LEU A 499 -20.35 1.02 -5.29
C LEU A 499 -19.64 2.05 -4.43
N GLY A 500 -19.22 3.15 -5.08
CA GLY A 500 -18.66 4.31 -4.40
C GLY A 500 -19.69 5.12 -3.63
N ASN A 501 -19.23 6.21 -3.07
CA ASN A 501 -20.04 7.28 -2.48
C ASN A 501 -19.29 8.60 -2.59
N ARG A 502 -19.98 9.72 -2.48
CA ARG A 502 -19.30 11.02 -2.41
C ARG A 502 -18.27 11.01 -1.27
N GLY A 503 -17.04 11.45 -1.58
CA GLY A 503 -15.93 11.47 -0.63
C GLY A 503 -15.22 10.12 -0.44
N GLY A 504 -15.61 9.06 -1.15
CA GLY A 504 -15.11 7.70 -0.94
C GLY A 504 -13.72 7.42 -1.55
N HIS A 505 -13.22 8.27 -2.44
CA HIS A 505 -11.95 8.02 -3.14
C HIS A 505 -11.15 9.31 -3.39
N PRO A 506 -9.81 9.30 -3.23
CA PRO A 506 -8.97 10.47 -3.42
C PRO A 506 -8.76 10.88 -4.89
N ASP A 507 -8.93 9.96 -5.87
CA ASP A 507 -8.59 10.17 -7.28
C ASP A 507 -9.54 11.11 -8.05
N ARG A 508 -10.22 11.98 -7.32
CA ARG A 508 -11.06 13.05 -7.85
C ARG A 508 -10.61 14.39 -7.28
N SER A 509 -11.45 15.43 -7.35
CA SER A 509 -11.10 16.72 -6.76
C SER A 509 -11.01 16.64 -5.24
N LYS A 510 -10.22 17.52 -4.64
CA LYS A 510 -10.13 17.71 -3.19
C LYS A 510 -11.51 17.97 -2.55
N TRP A 511 -12.37 18.69 -3.23
CA TRP A 511 -13.74 18.97 -2.79
C TRP A 511 -14.58 17.71 -2.70
N TYR A 512 -14.48 16.84 -3.70
CA TYR A 512 -15.16 15.54 -3.68
C TYR A 512 -14.62 14.67 -2.53
N HIS A 513 -13.30 14.53 -2.43
CA HIS A 513 -12.66 13.71 -1.40
C HIS A 513 -12.99 14.19 0.02
N ASN A 514 -13.12 15.50 0.23
CA ASN A 514 -13.44 16.09 1.53
C ASN A 514 -14.94 16.07 1.88
N TYR A 515 -15.83 15.50 1.07
CA TYR A 515 -17.27 15.49 1.34
C TYR A 515 -17.61 14.94 2.74
N GLY A 516 -16.95 13.87 3.15
CA GLY A 516 -17.13 13.24 4.47
C GLY A 516 -16.19 13.76 5.56
N TYR A 517 -15.37 14.79 5.30
CA TYR A 517 -14.37 15.26 6.26
C TYR A 517 -15.02 15.76 7.55
N GLY A 518 -14.59 15.18 8.69
CA GLY A 518 -15.15 15.45 10.02
C GLY A 518 -16.47 14.73 10.33
N ASN A 519 -17.02 13.93 9.38
CA ASN A 519 -18.21 13.10 9.59
C ASN A 519 -18.07 11.78 8.82
N LEU A 520 -17.21 10.89 9.31
CA LEU A 520 -16.90 9.62 8.63
C LEU A 520 -17.87 8.48 8.96
N ARG A 521 -18.89 8.71 9.80
CA ARG A 521 -19.79 7.64 10.25
C ARG A 521 -20.77 7.21 9.16
N ASP A 522 -21.55 8.13 8.64
CA ASP A 522 -22.72 7.84 7.80
C ASP A 522 -22.79 8.66 6.50
N TYR A 523 -21.77 9.45 6.23
CA TYR A 523 -21.71 10.40 5.11
C TYR A 523 -22.00 9.78 3.72
N GLY A 524 -21.74 8.49 3.52
CA GLY A 524 -21.96 7.80 2.25
C GLY A 524 -23.23 6.96 2.18
N LEU A 525 -23.99 6.82 3.28
CA LEU A 525 -25.13 5.89 3.34
C LEU A 525 -26.32 6.34 2.47
N ALA A 526 -26.58 7.65 2.39
CA ALA A 526 -27.63 8.18 1.54
C ALA A 526 -27.37 7.85 0.06
N ASP A 527 -26.13 8.00 -0.40
CA ASP A 527 -25.74 7.65 -1.78
C ASP A 527 -25.97 6.17 -2.05
N LYS A 528 -25.58 5.28 -1.11
CA LYS A 528 -25.72 3.83 -1.24
C LYS A 528 -27.19 3.42 -1.32
N LYS A 529 -28.01 3.92 -0.41
CA LYS A 529 -29.46 3.68 -0.43
C LYS A 529 -30.08 4.15 -1.74
N TYR A 530 -29.80 5.38 -2.16
CA TYR A 530 -30.39 5.96 -3.38
C TYR A 530 -29.97 5.22 -4.65
N VAL A 531 -28.72 4.75 -4.73
CA VAL A 531 -28.26 3.92 -5.86
C VAL A 531 -28.97 2.56 -5.87
N ALA A 532 -29.17 1.93 -4.73
CA ALA A 532 -29.90 0.66 -4.64
C ALA A 532 -31.36 0.81 -5.12
N GLU A 533 -32.03 1.89 -4.73
CA GLU A 533 -33.38 2.24 -5.21
C GLU A 533 -33.41 2.43 -6.74
N GLN A 534 -32.49 3.22 -7.32
CA GLN A 534 -32.38 3.40 -8.77
C GLN A 534 -32.11 2.09 -9.51
N LEU A 535 -31.30 1.19 -8.95
CA LEU A 535 -31.05 -0.11 -9.56
C LEU A 535 -32.32 -0.99 -9.54
N ALA A 536 -33.09 -0.97 -8.46
CA ALA A 536 -34.35 -1.71 -8.38
C ALA A 536 -35.42 -1.15 -9.33
N ASP A 537 -35.50 0.17 -9.49
CA ASP A 537 -36.37 0.81 -10.48
C ASP A 537 -35.98 0.42 -11.92
N LYS A 538 -34.71 0.24 -12.18
CA LYS A 538 -34.18 -0.12 -13.50
C LYS A 538 -34.29 -1.63 -13.79
N TYR A 539 -34.18 -2.48 -12.78
CA TYR A 539 -34.07 -3.92 -12.92
C TYR A 539 -35.09 -4.68 -12.07
N SER A 540 -36.12 -5.20 -12.70
CA SER A 540 -37.23 -5.92 -12.06
C SER A 540 -36.81 -7.21 -11.32
N PHE A 541 -35.59 -7.68 -11.53
CA PHE A 541 -35.03 -8.83 -10.83
C PHE A 541 -34.42 -8.49 -9.46
N ILE A 542 -34.40 -7.23 -9.02
CA ILE A 542 -33.90 -6.80 -7.71
C ILE A 542 -35.06 -6.66 -6.73
N ASP A 543 -35.00 -7.36 -5.59
CA ASP A 543 -35.96 -7.24 -4.48
C ASP A 543 -35.50 -6.13 -3.52
N ILE A 544 -36.05 -4.94 -3.69
CA ILE A 544 -35.70 -3.78 -2.85
C ILE A 544 -36.19 -3.92 -1.41
N GLU A 545 -37.16 -4.84 -1.14
CA GLU A 545 -37.63 -5.13 0.20
C GLU A 545 -36.67 -6.08 0.97
N LYS A 546 -35.62 -6.59 0.30
CA LYS A 546 -34.62 -7.50 0.86
C LYS A 546 -33.21 -7.04 0.58
N VAL A 547 -32.85 -5.90 1.17
CA VAL A 547 -31.50 -5.34 1.07
C VAL A 547 -30.66 -5.68 2.30
N GLY A 548 -29.48 -6.25 2.07
CA GLY A 548 -28.47 -6.49 3.09
C GLY A 548 -27.18 -5.69 2.81
N ILE A 549 -26.35 -5.53 3.85
CA ILE A 549 -25.08 -4.80 3.76
C ILE A 549 -24.00 -5.53 4.56
N PHE A 550 -22.77 -5.57 4.04
CA PHE A 550 -21.66 -6.14 4.80
C PHE A 550 -20.33 -5.50 4.46
N GLY A 551 -19.41 -5.50 5.43
CA GLY A 551 -18.08 -4.99 5.24
C GLY A 551 -17.14 -5.29 6.40
N HIS A 552 -15.85 -5.04 6.20
CA HIS A 552 -14.79 -5.24 7.17
C HIS A 552 -14.13 -3.91 7.53
N SER A 553 -13.63 -3.75 8.78
CA SER A 553 -12.96 -2.51 9.24
C SER A 553 -13.89 -1.30 9.07
N GLY A 554 -13.52 -0.27 8.31
CA GLY A 554 -14.40 0.85 7.95
C GLY A 554 -15.73 0.40 7.31
N GLY A 555 -15.73 -0.71 6.57
CA GLY A 555 -16.95 -1.31 6.03
C GLY A 555 -17.82 -1.94 7.11
N GLY A 556 -17.24 -2.53 8.15
CA GLY A 556 -17.97 -3.01 9.33
C GLY A 556 -18.62 -1.86 10.11
N PHE A 557 -17.89 -0.75 10.26
CA PHE A 557 -18.40 0.48 10.85
C PHE A 557 -19.63 1.01 10.08
N MET A 558 -19.52 1.16 8.75
CA MET A 558 -20.62 1.63 7.90
C MET A 558 -21.80 0.65 7.90
N SER A 559 -21.55 -0.66 7.92
CA SER A 559 -22.63 -1.68 7.96
C SER A 559 -23.47 -1.57 9.24
N THR A 560 -22.83 -1.29 10.39
CA THR A 560 -23.54 -1.02 11.63
C THR A 560 -24.31 0.31 11.57
N ALA A 561 -23.69 1.38 11.05
CA ALA A 561 -24.34 2.67 10.90
C ALA A 561 -25.57 2.58 9.98
N ALA A 562 -25.52 1.75 8.92
CA ALA A 562 -26.65 1.55 8.01
C ALA A 562 -27.91 1.03 8.74
N MET A 563 -27.76 0.08 9.66
CA MET A 563 -28.88 -0.44 10.46
C MET A 563 -29.45 0.59 11.43
N LEU A 564 -28.62 1.55 11.88
CA LEU A 564 -29.06 2.59 12.82
C LEU A 564 -29.71 3.77 12.11
N VAL A 565 -29.21 4.13 10.91
CA VAL A 565 -29.69 5.28 10.14
C VAL A 565 -30.90 4.93 9.26
N TYR A 566 -30.90 3.75 8.66
CA TYR A 566 -31.95 3.27 7.76
C TYR A 566 -32.47 1.87 8.15
N PRO A 567 -33.05 1.71 9.37
CA PRO A 567 -33.47 0.39 9.89
C PRO A 567 -34.59 -0.25 9.08
N ASP A 568 -35.41 0.56 8.40
CA ASP A 568 -36.50 0.07 7.55
C ASP A 568 -36.05 -0.33 6.15
N PHE A 569 -34.87 0.10 5.73
CA PHE A 569 -34.31 -0.20 4.41
C PHE A 569 -33.39 -1.43 4.45
N PHE A 570 -32.34 -1.40 5.27
CA PHE A 570 -31.42 -2.54 5.42
C PHE A 570 -32.01 -3.58 6.35
N LYS A 571 -32.29 -4.79 5.85
CA LYS A 571 -32.91 -5.88 6.62
C LYS A 571 -31.89 -6.72 7.40
N VAL A 572 -30.64 -6.73 6.94
CA VAL A 572 -29.54 -7.48 7.57
C VAL A 572 -28.22 -6.77 7.35
N ALA A 573 -27.36 -6.80 8.36
CA ALA A 573 -25.98 -6.32 8.26
C ALA A 573 -25.00 -7.32 8.85
N VAL A 574 -23.81 -7.43 8.20
CA VAL A 574 -22.68 -8.14 8.77
C VAL A 574 -21.53 -7.15 8.96
N SER A 575 -21.24 -6.85 10.22
CA SER A 575 -20.17 -5.95 10.63
C SER A 575 -18.97 -6.77 11.09
N SER A 576 -17.86 -6.70 10.35
CA SER A 576 -16.62 -7.39 10.69
C SER A 576 -15.55 -6.39 11.12
N ALA A 577 -15.05 -6.53 12.37
CA ALA A 577 -13.98 -5.69 12.93
C ALA A 577 -14.19 -4.17 12.73
N GLY A 578 -15.43 -3.69 12.90
CA GLY A 578 -15.79 -2.28 12.74
C GLY A 578 -15.21 -1.43 13.89
N ASN A 579 -14.64 -0.31 13.54
CA ASN A 579 -14.14 0.69 14.49
C ASN A 579 -15.28 1.65 14.87
N HIS A 580 -16.15 1.24 15.78
CA HIS A 580 -17.41 1.93 16.08
C HIS A 580 -17.26 3.21 16.89
N ASP A 581 -16.10 3.48 17.41
CA ASP A 581 -15.75 4.73 18.08
C ASP A 581 -14.51 5.35 17.41
N ASN A 582 -14.71 6.51 16.78
CA ASN A 582 -13.69 7.29 16.07
C ASN A 582 -13.56 8.71 16.66
N THR A 583 -14.07 8.95 17.86
CA THR A 583 -14.00 10.25 18.54
C THR A 583 -12.63 10.60 19.11
#